data_aa3ff336e498c3d66bab859837d22480
#
_entry.id   aa3ff336e498c3d66bab859837d22480
#
_cell.length_a   1.000
_cell.length_b   1.000
_cell.length_c   1.000
_cell.angle_alpha   90.00
_cell.angle_beta   90.00
_cell.angle_gamma   90.00
#
_symmetry.space_group_name_H-M   'P 1'
#
loop_
_entity.id
_entity.type
_entity.pdbx_description
1 polymer ?
#
loop_
_entity_poly.entity_id
_entity_poly.type
_entity_poly.pdbx_seq_one_letter_code
_entity_poly.pdbx_strand_id
1 'polypeptide(L)'
;IDPTVQFIRPSNVEIGGAVLIAPFVILDATNGPITIGDDSDLQDNVRIVSSGDGVIIGDNVIIGHGASVLGSAKIGKAGGLPTFVGFNSIVDGAILEEDSMVLHLAKVAPGITIRSGIAVNSGAFIQTQAEADDPSLGKVTSVTSAQRTFMADVLNVNVQLAEGYDQLYFQGGILALLGINLNPATDFNPVESLPTLGSSGSEAVTSFRNRIIGNVTLADSLAQLNLVMGNRDSIRADEGPLFVFGTFRQIADNFTAHALEGTGIVAGDNNQFGFHSIIHGGEDTSTGSRLGTTMGSNITVGDFSVVFRSTIQDGVTLGSHCFIDNTLITAGSVIPDRAIYIDDVFLGFVQW
;
A
#
# COMPACT_ATOMS: atom_id res chain seq x y z
N ILE A 1 -0.14 -7.68 -14.01
CA ILE A 1 -1.48 -7.47 -13.40
C ILE A 1 -1.83 -8.72 -12.59
N ASP A 2 -2.12 -8.55 -11.28
CA ASP A 2 -2.54 -9.67 -10.42
C ASP A 2 -3.91 -10.23 -10.85
N PRO A 3 -4.11 -11.55 -10.82
CA PRO A 3 -5.37 -12.18 -11.25
C PRO A 3 -6.60 -11.82 -10.40
N THR A 4 -6.43 -11.18 -9.26
CA THR A 4 -7.54 -10.73 -8.40
C THR A 4 -8.04 -9.32 -8.72
N VAL A 5 -7.39 -8.62 -9.65
CA VAL A 5 -7.78 -7.27 -10.08
C VAL A 5 -9.18 -7.28 -10.70
N GLN A 6 -9.99 -6.31 -10.33
CA GLN A 6 -11.35 -6.17 -10.82
C GLN A 6 -11.46 -5.01 -11.81
N PHE A 7 -11.79 -5.34 -13.05
CA PHE A 7 -12.11 -4.37 -14.10
C PHE A 7 -13.63 -4.25 -14.25
N ILE A 8 -14.18 -3.08 -13.96
CA ILE A 8 -15.57 -2.76 -14.20
C ILE A 8 -15.62 -1.84 -15.42
N ARG A 9 -16.30 -2.29 -16.49
CA ARG A 9 -16.22 -1.67 -17.82
C ARG A 9 -14.82 -1.64 -18.43
N PRO A 10 -14.16 -2.78 -18.63
CA PRO A 10 -12.78 -2.86 -19.10
C PRO A 10 -12.54 -2.17 -20.47
N SER A 11 -13.57 -2.02 -21.30
CA SER A 11 -13.46 -1.29 -22.58
C SER A 11 -13.15 0.21 -22.42
N ASN A 12 -13.27 0.75 -21.23
CA ASN A 12 -12.99 2.15 -20.91
C ASN A 12 -11.69 2.30 -20.09
N VAL A 13 -10.88 1.24 -19.99
CA VAL A 13 -9.60 1.24 -19.26
C VAL A 13 -8.46 1.06 -20.24
N GLU A 14 -7.51 1.99 -20.23
CA GLU A 14 -6.25 1.92 -20.98
C GLU A 14 -5.08 1.86 -19.99
N ILE A 15 -4.13 0.94 -20.21
CA ILE A 15 -2.97 0.70 -19.35
C ILE A 15 -1.72 0.70 -20.21
N GLY A 16 -0.73 1.47 -19.81
CA GLY A 16 0.58 1.59 -20.43
C GLY A 16 1.49 0.39 -20.24
N GLY A 17 2.75 0.55 -20.58
CA GLY A 17 3.80 -0.47 -20.42
C GLY A 17 4.36 -0.52 -19.01
N ALA A 18 4.87 -1.69 -18.60
CA ALA A 18 5.56 -1.92 -17.33
C ALA A 18 4.78 -1.46 -16.07
N VAL A 19 3.45 -1.53 -16.12
CA VAL A 19 2.56 -1.13 -15.01
C VAL A 19 2.35 -2.32 -14.07
N LEU A 20 2.71 -2.15 -12.78
CA LEU A 20 2.34 -3.09 -11.73
C LEU A 20 0.92 -2.80 -11.26
N ILE A 21 0.04 -3.79 -11.31
CA ILE A 21 -1.29 -3.72 -10.68
C ILE A 21 -1.40 -4.89 -9.72
N ALA A 22 -1.31 -4.56 -8.44
CA ALA A 22 -1.20 -5.50 -7.32
C ALA A 22 -2.56 -6.15 -6.94
N PRO A 23 -2.58 -7.08 -5.99
CA PRO A 23 -3.79 -7.77 -5.56
C PRO A 23 -4.94 -6.85 -5.17
N PHE A 24 -6.14 -7.25 -5.59
CA PHE A 24 -7.42 -6.65 -5.19
C PHE A 24 -7.66 -5.20 -5.62
N VAL A 25 -6.87 -4.68 -6.53
CA VAL A 25 -7.13 -3.38 -7.16
C VAL A 25 -8.49 -3.40 -7.86
N ILE A 26 -9.24 -2.31 -7.74
CA ILE A 26 -10.51 -2.09 -8.47
C ILE A 26 -10.35 -0.91 -9.40
N LEU A 27 -10.62 -1.14 -10.69
CA LEU A 27 -10.69 -0.11 -11.72
C LEU A 27 -12.14 -0.03 -12.22
N ASP A 28 -12.92 0.93 -11.67
CA ASP A 28 -14.31 1.15 -12.05
C ASP A 28 -14.44 2.31 -13.03
N ALA A 29 -14.52 1.96 -14.30
CA ALA A 29 -14.70 2.88 -15.43
C ALA A 29 -16.16 3.00 -15.88
N THR A 30 -17.12 2.77 -14.97
CA THR A 30 -18.56 2.81 -15.29
C THR A 30 -19.01 4.18 -15.77
N ASN A 31 -18.53 5.25 -15.13
CA ASN A 31 -19.02 6.61 -15.36
C ASN A 31 -17.97 7.55 -15.98
N GLY A 32 -16.84 7.02 -16.43
CA GLY A 32 -15.77 7.76 -17.12
C GLY A 32 -14.60 6.85 -17.46
N PRO A 33 -13.72 7.22 -18.40
CA PRO A 33 -12.55 6.43 -18.74
C PRO A 33 -11.50 6.42 -17.62
N ILE A 34 -10.63 5.41 -17.63
CA ILE A 34 -9.42 5.33 -16.81
C ILE A 34 -8.24 5.12 -17.76
N THR A 35 -7.25 6.00 -17.67
CA THR A 35 -5.98 5.86 -18.38
C THR A 35 -4.84 5.79 -17.36
N ILE A 36 -3.95 4.83 -17.50
CA ILE A 36 -2.76 4.63 -16.64
C ILE A 36 -1.54 4.65 -17.55
N GLY A 37 -0.61 5.55 -17.29
CA GLY A 37 0.63 5.72 -18.03
C GLY A 37 1.69 4.67 -17.70
N ASP A 38 2.80 4.74 -18.42
CA ASP A 38 3.90 3.79 -18.32
C ASP A 38 4.60 3.85 -16.95
N ASP A 39 5.24 2.73 -16.57
CA ASP A 39 6.08 2.62 -15.37
C ASP A 39 5.36 3.01 -14.07
N SER A 40 4.04 2.89 -14.03
CA SER A 40 3.23 3.25 -12.87
C SER A 40 2.87 2.03 -12.03
N ASP A 41 2.54 2.27 -10.76
CA ASP A 41 2.28 1.25 -9.75
C ASP A 41 0.97 1.52 -9.02
N LEU A 42 0.06 0.55 -9.06
CA LEU A 42 -1.17 0.51 -8.27
C LEU A 42 -1.05 -0.63 -7.27
N GLN A 43 -0.83 -0.28 -6.01
CA GLN A 43 -0.57 -1.25 -4.95
C GLN A 43 -1.84 -1.94 -4.43
N ASP A 44 -1.67 -2.87 -3.50
CA ASP A 44 -2.75 -3.73 -3.01
C ASP A 44 -3.96 -2.93 -2.50
N ASN A 45 -5.16 -3.41 -2.84
CA ASN A 45 -6.43 -2.82 -2.42
C ASN A 45 -6.69 -1.37 -2.90
N VAL A 46 -5.93 -0.85 -3.86
CA VAL A 46 -6.19 0.45 -4.48
C VAL A 46 -7.55 0.44 -5.17
N ARG A 47 -8.26 1.56 -5.06
CA ARG A 47 -9.56 1.73 -5.70
C ARG A 47 -9.59 2.98 -6.57
N ILE A 48 -9.82 2.79 -7.87
CA ILE A 48 -10.02 3.88 -8.83
C ILE A 48 -11.47 3.85 -9.30
N VAL A 49 -12.20 4.93 -9.06
CA VAL A 49 -13.61 5.07 -9.49
C VAL A 49 -13.74 6.34 -10.31
N SER A 50 -13.82 6.15 -11.60
CA SER A 50 -13.85 7.24 -12.57
C SER A 50 -15.24 7.81 -12.77
N SER A 51 -15.33 9.12 -13.01
CA SER A 51 -16.54 9.80 -13.46
C SER A 51 -16.21 10.99 -14.37
N GLY A 52 -17.22 11.47 -15.11
CA GLY A 52 -17.08 12.65 -15.95
C GLY A 52 -15.99 12.52 -17.00
N ASP A 53 -14.97 13.38 -16.96
CA ASP A 53 -13.87 13.39 -17.92
C ASP A 53 -12.87 12.25 -17.72
N GLY A 54 -13.03 11.48 -16.66
CA GLY A 54 -12.20 10.31 -16.40
C GLY A 54 -11.11 10.51 -15.35
N VAL A 55 -10.44 9.40 -15.01
CA VAL A 55 -9.21 9.40 -14.22
C VAL A 55 -8.03 9.23 -15.16
N ILE A 56 -7.08 10.15 -15.09
CA ILE A 56 -5.82 10.10 -15.84
C ILE A 56 -4.68 9.96 -14.84
N ILE A 57 -3.99 8.85 -14.88
CA ILE A 57 -2.73 8.59 -14.18
C ILE A 57 -1.64 8.69 -15.23
N GLY A 58 -0.68 9.59 -15.03
CA GLY A 58 0.47 9.77 -15.93
C GLY A 58 1.51 8.66 -15.79
N ASP A 59 2.68 8.87 -16.32
CA ASP A 59 3.81 7.96 -16.17
C ASP A 59 4.48 8.15 -14.80
N ASN A 60 5.14 7.11 -14.30
CA ASN A 60 5.89 7.16 -13.04
C ASN A 60 5.02 7.54 -11.82
N VAL A 61 3.81 7.03 -11.73
CA VAL A 61 2.90 7.33 -10.62
C VAL A 61 2.78 6.13 -9.69
N ILE A 62 2.94 6.38 -8.39
CA ILE A 62 2.73 5.40 -7.32
C ILE A 62 1.40 5.68 -6.64
N ILE A 63 0.47 4.72 -6.70
CA ILE A 63 -0.76 4.74 -5.91
C ILE A 63 -0.62 3.68 -4.82
N GLY A 64 -0.35 4.12 -3.60
CA GLY A 64 -0.03 3.26 -2.46
C GLY A 64 -1.21 2.43 -1.95
N HIS A 65 -0.91 1.42 -1.15
CA HIS A 65 -1.87 0.45 -0.62
C HIS A 65 -3.14 1.10 -0.06
N GLY A 66 -4.29 0.57 -0.44
CA GLY A 66 -5.60 1.02 0.04
C GLY A 66 -6.02 2.42 -0.41
N ALA A 67 -5.20 3.15 -1.15
CA ALA A 67 -5.54 4.49 -1.61
C ALA A 67 -6.74 4.49 -2.56
N SER A 68 -7.47 5.60 -2.58
CA SER A 68 -8.62 5.80 -3.45
C SER A 68 -8.45 7.02 -4.34
N VAL A 69 -8.65 6.83 -5.64
CA VAL A 69 -8.70 7.91 -6.65
C VAL A 69 -10.11 7.96 -7.22
N LEU A 70 -10.78 9.07 -6.99
CA LEU A 70 -12.21 9.21 -7.27
C LEU A 70 -12.48 10.37 -8.23
N GLY A 71 -13.61 10.31 -8.91
CA GLY A 71 -14.10 11.43 -9.71
C GLY A 71 -13.38 11.62 -11.04
N SER A 72 -13.15 12.87 -11.42
CA SER A 72 -12.36 13.29 -12.58
C SER A 72 -10.98 13.77 -12.11
N ALA A 73 -10.12 12.84 -11.70
CA ALA A 73 -8.80 13.15 -11.15
C ALA A 73 -7.71 13.08 -12.23
N LYS A 74 -6.66 13.90 -12.06
CA LYS A 74 -5.44 13.82 -12.87
C LYS A 74 -4.24 13.76 -11.95
N ILE A 75 -3.40 12.72 -12.10
CA ILE A 75 -2.25 12.46 -11.23
C ILE A 75 -1.02 12.29 -12.10
N GLY A 76 -0.01 13.17 -11.90
CA GLY A 76 1.18 13.20 -12.74
C GLY A 76 0.87 13.60 -14.19
N LYS A 77 1.78 13.28 -15.09
CA LYS A 77 1.62 13.50 -16.55
C LYS A 77 2.48 12.50 -17.34
N ALA A 78 2.20 12.38 -18.65
CA ALA A 78 3.03 11.59 -19.56
C ALA A 78 4.48 12.11 -19.59
N GLY A 79 5.46 11.23 -19.45
CA GLY A 79 6.89 11.57 -19.37
C GLY A 79 7.25 12.42 -18.13
N GLY A 80 6.39 12.43 -17.10
CA GLY A 80 6.55 13.25 -15.90
C GLY A 80 7.50 12.67 -14.86
N LEU A 81 7.87 13.53 -13.90
CA LEU A 81 8.59 13.13 -12.70
C LEU A 81 7.67 12.29 -11.79
N PRO A 82 8.25 11.43 -10.91
CA PRO A 82 7.48 10.61 -9.99
C PRO A 82 6.46 11.39 -9.18
N THR A 83 5.26 10.80 -9.03
CA THR A 83 4.16 11.34 -8.23
C THR A 83 3.63 10.26 -7.31
N PHE A 84 3.30 10.60 -6.06
CA PHE A 84 2.97 9.64 -5.02
C PHE A 84 1.63 9.92 -4.34
N VAL A 85 0.80 8.88 -4.22
CA VAL A 85 -0.39 8.86 -3.37
C VAL A 85 -0.21 7.79 -2.30
N GLY A 86 -0.16 8.19 -1.04
CA GLY A 86 0.17 7.35 0.11
C GLY A 86 -0.93 6.40 0.55
N PHE A 87 -0.61 5.56 1.51
CA PHE A 87 -1.48 4.51 2.04
C PHE A 87 -2.79 5.07 2.60
N ASN A 88 -3.91 4.43 2.24
CA ASN A 88 -5.25 4.83 2.66
C ASN A 88 -5.59 6.32 2.41
N SER A 89 -4.91 6.96 1.46
CA SER A 89 -5.19 8.36 1.08
C SER A 89 -6.32 8.45 0.07
N ILE A 90 -6.96 9.62 -0.02
CA ILE A 90 -8.06 9.88 -0.95
C ILE A 90 -7.74 11.08 -1.82
N VAL A 91 -7.72 10.88 -3.13
CA VAL A 91 -7.68 11.95 -4.14
C VAL A 91 -9.03 11.97 -4.83
N ASP A 92 -9.85 12.99 -4.55
CA ASP A 92 -11.20 13.10 -5.08
C ASP A 92 -11.29 14.25 -6.08
N GLY A 93 -11.43 13.95 -7.37
CA GLY A 93 -11.59 14.94 -8.44
C GLY A 93 -10.55 16.07 -8.44
N ALA A 94 -9.33 15.77 -8.00
CA ALA A 94 -8.25 16.74 -7.84
C ALA A 94 -7.16 16.55 -8.91
N ILE A 95 -6.29 17.54 -9.03
CA ILE A 95 -5.11 17.50 -9.90
C ILE A 95 -3.87 17.43 -9.02
N LEU A 96 -3.05 16.40 -9.21
CA LEU A 96 -1.71 16.30 -8.67
C LEU A 96 -0.73 16.50 -9.82
N GLU A 97 0.01 17.61 -9.81
CA GLU A 97 1.07 17.81 -10.81
C GLU A 97 2.22 16.82 -10.56
N GLU A 98 3.07 16.60 -11.55
CA GLU A 98 4.28 15.78 -11.38
C GLU A 98 5.13 16.26 -10.21
N ASP A 99 5.99 15.40 -9.65
CA ASP A 99 6.84 15.72 -8.49
C ASP A 99 6.02 16.17 -7.27
N SER A 100 4.81 15.69 -7.10
CA SER A 100 3.98 15.97 -5.94
C SER A 100 3.68 14.70 -5.13
N MET A 101 3.34 14.88 -3.85
CA MET A 101 3.00 13.78 -2.96
C MET A 101 1.72 14.08 -2.18
N VAL A 102 0.88 13.07 -2.01
CA VAL A 102 -0.17 13.04 -1.00
C VAL A 102 0.23 11.94 -0.03
N LEU A 103 0.68 12.30 1.18
CA LEU A 103 1.20 11.32 2.15
C LEU A 103 0.05 10.52 2.80
N HIS A 104 0.40 9.56 3.65
CA HIS A 104 -0.49 8.53 4.18
C HIS A 104 -1.70 9.12 4.92
N LEU A 105 -2.89 8.50 4.76
CA LEU A 105 -4.14 8.96 5.37
C LEU A 105 -4.49 10.43 5.07
N ALA A 106 -3.93 11.01 4.02
CA ALA A 106 -4.27 12.37 3.62
C ALA A 106 -5.45 12.37 2.62
N LYS A 107 -6.14 13.50 2.52
CA LYS A 107 -7.27 13.66 1.61
C LYS A 107 -7.20 14.98 0.86
N VAL A 108 -7.50 14.93 -0.44
CA VAL A 108 -7.58 16.12 -1.29
C VAL A 108 -8.98 16.18 -1.89
N ALA A 109 -9.67 17.30 -1.65
CA ALA A 109 -11.03 17.55 -2.11
C ALA A 109 -11.11 17.88 -3.62
N PRO A 110 -12.30 17.76 -4.24
CA PRO A 110 -12.48 18.06 -5.65
C PRO A 110 -12.09 19.49 -6.04
N GLY A 111 -11.51 19.61 -7.25
CA GLY A 111 -11.15 20.89 -7.85
C GLY A 111 -9.88 21.52 -7.29
N ILE A 112 -9.17 20.84 -6.41
CA ILE A 112 -7.88 21.28 -5.86
C ILE A 112 -6.74 20.86 -6.78
N THR A 113 -5.73 21.71 -6.92
CA THR A 113 -4.47 21.36 -7.57
C THR A 113 -3.34 21.35 -6.55
N ILE A 114 -2.69 20.20 -6.40
CA ILE A 114 -1.43 20.07 -5.68
C ILE A 114 -0.32 20.29 -6.69
N ARG A 115 0.45 21.37 -6.49
CA ARG A 115 1.48 21.79 -7.44
C ARG A 115 2.73 20.92 -7.35
N SER A 116 3.49 20.90 -8.43
CA SER A 116 4.82 20.28 -8.47
C SER A 116 5.69 20.75 -7.30
N GLY A 117 6.43 19.81 -6.69
CA GLY A 117 7.28 20.05 -5.53
C GLY A 117 6.56 20.18 -4.20
N ILE A 118 5.25 19.93 -4.13
CA ILE A 118 4.44 20.00 -2.90
C ILE A 118 4.07 18.60 -2.39
N ALA A 119 4.23 18.39 -1.10
CA ALA A 119 3.75 17.21 -0.38
C ALA A 119 2.62 17.59 0.59
N VAL A 120 1.47 16.94 0.46
CA VAL A 120 0.38 17.00 1.46
C VAL A 120 0.76 16.12 2.63
N ASN A 121 0.75 16.67 3.84
CA ASN A 121 1.19 15.98 5.06
C ASN A 121 0.25 14.82 5.44
N SER A 122 0.81 13.78 6.09
CA SER A 122 0.02 12.63 6.56
C SER A 122 -1.16 13.07 7.42
N GLY A 123 -2.32 12.50 7.14
CA GLY A 123 -3.57 12.79 7.83
C GLY A 123 -4.20 14.16 7.53
N ALA A 124 -3.58 15.00 6.71
CA ALA A 124 -4.14 16.31 6.36
C ALA A 124 -5.35 16.18 5.42
N PHE A 125 -6.29 17.09 5.56
CA PHE A 125 -7.40 17.25 4.62
C PHE A 125 -7.30 18.62 3.93
N ILE A 126 -7.02 18.60 2.63
CA ILE A 126 -6.97 19.80 1.78
C ILE A 126 -8.36 20.04 1.21
N GLN A 127 -9.00 21.13 1.63
CA GLN A 127 -10.35 21.50 1.24
C GLN A 127 -10.42 22.74 0.33
N THR A 128 -9.38 23.56 0.36
CA THR A 128 -9.29 24.78 -0.44
C THR A 128 -7.94 24.88 -1.12
N GLN A 129 -7.89 25.60 -2.24
CA GLN A 129 -6.62 25.85 -2.95
C GLN A 129 -5.62 26.64 -2.07
N ALA A 130 -6.11 27.53 -1.22
CA ALA A 130 -5.26 28.26 -0.29
C ALA A 130 -4.52 27.34 0.69
N GLU A 131 -5.17 26.26 1.15
CA GLU A 131 -4.51 25.24 2.00
C GLU A 131 -3.44 24.44 1.24
N ALA A 132 -3.64 24.23 -0.06
CA ALA A 132 -2.66 23.56 -0.91
C ALA A 132 -1.46 24.45 -1.28
N ASP A 133 -1.66 25.77 -1.33
CA ASP A 133 -0.66 26.75 -1.78
C ASP A 133 0.12 27.38 -0.61
N ASP A 134 -0.35 27.27 0.64
CA ASP A 134 0.25 27.96 1.79
C ASP A 134 0.81 26.98 2.84
N PRO A 135 2.13 26.69 2.82
CA PRO A 135 2.77 25.83 3.83
C PRO A 135 2.64 26.34 5.26
N SER A 136 2.40 27.63 5.48
CA SER A 136 2.26 28.19 6.84
C SER A 136 1.02 27.66 7.57
N LEU A 137 0.05 27.11 6.85
CA LEU A 137 -1.13 26.44 7.40
C LEU A 137 -0.83 25.02 7.92
N GLY A 138 0.40 24.52 7.73
CA GLY A 138 0.87 23.24 8.27
C GLY A 138 0.30 21.98 7.62
N LYS A 139 -0.44 22.12 6.50
CA LYS A 139 -1.04 20.98 5.79
C LYS A 139 -0.17 20.45 4.65
N VAL A 140 0.74 21.27 4.16
CA VAL A 140 1.65 20.94 3.05
C VAL A 140 3.08 21.33 3.37
N THR A 141 4.02 20.64 2.73
CA THR A 141 5.47 20.91 2.81
C THR A 141 6.07 20.78 1.42
N SER A 142 7.34 21.16 1.26
CA SER A 142 8.06 20.90 0.01
C SER A 142 8.51 19.46 -0.07
N VAL A 143 8.40 18.83 -1.25
CA VAL A 143 9.00 17.52 -1.53
C VAL A 143 10.51 17.62 -1.39
N THR A 144 11.10 16.76 -0.58
CA THR A 144 12.55 16.70 -0.32
C THR A 144 13.28 15.90 -1.39
N SER A 145 14.60 16.06 -1.48
CA SER A 145 15.42 15.23 -2.36
C SER A 145 15.38 13.74 -1.97
N ALA A 146 15.33 13.44 -0.68
CA ALA A 146 15.22 12.07 -0.19
C ALA A 146 13.88 11.41 -0.59
N GLN A 147 12.77 12.16 -0.52
CA GLN A 147 11.48 11.68 -1.00
C GLN A 147 11.46 11.42 -2.51
N ARG A 148 12.17 12.24 -3.31
CA ARG A 148 12.31 11.98 -4.75
C ARG A 148 13.12 10.71 -5.04
N THR A 149 14.23 10.52 -4.31
CA THR A 149 15.01 9.27 -4.41
C THR A 149 14.15 8.07 -4.05
N PHE A 150 13.43 8.14 -2.91
CA PHE A 150 12.50 7.09 -2.49
C PHE A 150 11.45 6.75 -3.57
N MET A 151 10.80 7.74 -4.17
CA MET A 151 9.82 7.50 -5.24
C MET A 151 10.45 6.80 -6.44
N ALA A 152 11.65 7.23 -6.84
CA ALA A 152 12.35 6.63 -7.98
C ALA A 152 12.76 5.16 -7.68
N ASP A 153 13.21 4.88 -6.46
CA ASP A 153 13.61 3.52 -6.04
C ASP A 153 12.39 2.59 -5.99
N VAL A 154 11.26 3.05 -5.43
CA VAL A 154 10.01 2.28 -5.41
C VAL A 154 9.55 1.94 -6.82
N LEU A 155 9.53 2.92 -7.74
CA LEU A 155 9.13 2.68 -9.13
C LEU A 155 10.04 1.67 -9.82
N ASN A 156 11.36 1.79 -9.63
CA ASN A 156 12.32 0.86 -10.21
C ASN A 156 12.05 -0.59 -9.75
N VAL A 157 11.81 -0.79 -8.46
CA VAL A 157 11.48 -2.12 -7.91
C VAL A 157 10.16 -2.63 -8.49
N ASN A 158 9.14 -1.79 -8.57
CA ASN A 158 7.81 -2.20 -9.05
C ASN A 158 7.79 -2.51 -10.56
N VAL A 159 8.55 -1.79 -11.37
CA VAL A 159 8.78 -2.14 -12.79
C VAL A 159 9.44 -3.52 -12.89
N GLN A 160 10.46 -3.76 -12.09
CA GLN A 160 11.13 -5.06 -12.04
C GLN A 160 10.18 -6.18 -11.57
N LEU A 161 9.34 -5.94 -10.57
CA LEU A 161 8.31 -6.89 -10.15
C LEU A 161 7.31 -7.18 -11.28
N ALA A 162 6.85 -6.15 -12.00
CA ALA A 162 5.93 -6.33 -13.12
C ALA A 162 6.53 -7.25 -14.19
N GLU A 163 7.79 -7.01 -14.58
CA GLU A 163 8.52 -7.85 -15.54
C GLU A 163 8.73 -9.28 -15.03
N GLY A 164 9.09 -9.43 -13.74
CA GLY A 164 9.27 -10.75 -13.13
C GLY A 164 7.98 -11.56 -13.07
N TYR A 165 6.86 -10.95 -12.72
CA TYR A 165 5.55 -11.59 -12.74
C TYR A 165 5.12 -11.98 -14.16
N ASP A 166 5.39 -11.14 -15.15
CA ASP A 166 5.12 -11.47 -16.55
C ASP A 166 5.95 -12.67 -17.03
N GLN A 167 7.24 -12.74 -16.70
CA GLN A 167 8.06 -13.90 -17.01
C GLN A 167 7.50 -15.19 -16.39
N LEU A 168 7.11 -15.15 -15.13
CA LEU A 168 6.52 -16.30 -14.45
C LEU A 168 5.20 -16.73 -15.11
N TYR A 169 4.37 -15.77 -15.48
CA TYR A 169 3.13 -16.06 -16.20
C TYR A 169 3.38 -16.74 -17.55
N PHE A 170 4.33 -16.25 -18.33
CA PHE A 170 4.68 -16.86 -19.62
C PHE A 170 5.28 -18.27 -19.50
N GLN A 171 5.97 -18.56 -18.39
CA GLN A 171 6.57 -19.85 -18.13
C GLN A 171 5.57 -20.90 -17.59
N GLY A 172 4.68 -20.52 -16.71
CA GLY A 172 3.84 -21.45 -15.96
C GLY A 172 2.36 -21.09 -15.87
N GLY A 173 1.93 -20.02 -16.54
CA GLY A 173 0.56 -19.53 -16.48
C GLY A 173 0.20 -18.96 -15.09
N ILE A 174 -1.10 -18.77 -14.86
CA ILE A 174 -1.60 -18.17 -13.63
C ILE A 174 -1.16 -18.90 -12.36
N LEU A 175 -0.98 -20.22 -12.42
CA LEU A 175 -0.55 -21.02 -11.27
C LEU A 175 0.89 -20.72 -10.85
N ALA A 176 1.72 -20.24 -11.77
CA ALA A 176 3.09 -19.85 -11.45
C ALA A 176 3.18 -18.54 -10.65
N LEU A 177 2.13 -17.76 -10.65
CA LEU A 177 2.07 -16.50 -9.89
C LEU A 177 1.67 -16.69 -8.43
N LEU A 178 1.17 -17.88 -8.08
CA LEU A 178 0.63 -18.17 -6.76
C LEU A 178 1.72 -18.66 -5.82
N GLY A 179 1.91 -17.96 -4.71
CA GLY A 179 2.82 -18.39 -3.68
C GLY A 179 4.29 -18.33 -4.03
N ILE A 180 4.68 -17.44 -4.94
CA ILE A 180 6.06 -17.31 -5.39
C ILE A 180 6.70 -16.08 -4.77
N ASN A 181 7.87 -16.28 -4.18
CA ASN A 181 8.72 -15.21 -3.73
C ASN A 181 9.60 -14.73 -4.89
N LEU A 182 9.57 -13.44 -5.15
CA LEU A 182 10.46 -12.77 -6.11
C LEU A 182 11.50 -11.95 -5.35
N ASN A 183 12.71 -11.93 -5.86
CA ASN A 183 13.72 -11.01 -5.41
C ASN A 183 14.04 -10.02 -6.54
N PRO A 184 13.45 -8.85 -6.58
CA PRO A 184 13.63 -7.89 -7.65
C PRO A 184 15.05 -7.33 -7.74
N ALA A 185 15.83 -7.42 -6.68
CA ALA A 185 17.23 -6.99 -6.67
C ALA A 185 18.18 -7.96 -7.40
N THR A 186 17.71 -9.13 -7.81
CA THR A 186 18.54 -10.17 -8.43
C THR A 186 17.84 -10.82 -9.63
N ASP A 187 17.74 -10.13 -10.72
CA ASP A 187 17.40 -10.69 -12.04
C ASP A 187 16.07 -11.49 -12.12
N PHE A 188 15.04 -11.09 -11.39
CA PHE A 188 13.75 -11.80 -11.39
C PHE A 188 13.87 -13.30 -11.21
N ASN A 189 14.83 -13.72 -10.46
CA ASN A 189 14.96 -15.12 -10.12
C ASN A 189 13.77 -15.49 -9.22
N PRO A 190 12.79 -16.27 -9.71
CA PRO A 190 11.74 -16.74 -8.84
C PRO A 190 12.42 -17.51 -7.74
N VAL A 191 12.33 -17.01 -6.52
CA VAL A 191 12.93 -17.69 -5.39
C VAL A 191 12.30 -19.07 -5.30
N GLU A 192 13.14 -20.07 -5.16
CA GLU A 192 12.74 -21.48 -5.07
C GLU A 192 11.83 -21.75 -3.87
N SER A 193 11.80 -20.84 -2.90
CA SER A 193 10.93 -20.96 -1.72
C SER A 193 9.53 -20.45 -2.04
N LEU A 194 8.59 -21.33 -2.05
CA LEU A 194 7.17 -21.05 -2.02
C LEU A 194 6.75 -20.57 -0.62
N PRO A 195 5.60 -19.88 -0.49
CA PRO A 195 5.02 -19.61 0.80
C PRO A 195 4.91 -20.89 1.62
N THR A 196 5.21 -20.79 2.89
CA THR A 196 5.29 -21.94 3.80
C THR A 196 3.93 -22.52 4.21
N LEU A 197 2.91 -22.30 3.42
CA LEU A 197 1.59 -22.93 3.58
C LEU A 197 1.55 -24.40 3.14
N GLY A 198 2.69 -24.98 2.84
CA GLY A 198 2.79 -26.38 2.43
C GLY A 198 2.13 -26.66 1.08
N SER A 199 1.99 -27.94 0.75
CA SER A 199 1.39 -28.38 -0.51
C SER A 199 -0.10 -28.03 -0.65
N SER A 200 -0.79 -27.75 0.45
CA SER A 200 -2.17 -27.28 0.49
C SER A 200 -2.30 -25.77 0.52
N GLY A 201 -1.20 -25.08 0.61
CA GLY A 201 -1.14 -23.62 0.65
C GLY A 201 -1.75 -22.95 -0.54
N SER A 202 -1.71 -23.63 -1.66
CA SER A 202 -2.41 -23.22 -2.86
C SER A 202 -3.92 -22.99 -2.66
N GLU A 203 -4.57 -23.61 -1.68
CA GLU A 203 -6.02 -23.50 -1.54
C GLU A 203 -6.47 -22.14 -1.06
N ALA A 204 -5.81 -21.51 -0.10
CA ALA A 204 -6.10 -20.14 0.31
C ALA A 204 -5.80 -19.16 -0.84
N VAL A 205 -4.80 -19.46 -1.63
CA VAL A 205 -4.36 -18.65 -2.76
C VAL A 205 -5.23 -18.91 -3.97
N THR A 206 -5.59 -20.16 -4.26
CA THR A 206 -6.43 -20.53 -5.43
C THR A 206 -7.89 -20.11 -5.27
N SER A 207 -8.35 -19.81 -4.07
CA SER A 207 -9.72 -19.28 -3.89
C SER A 207 -9.89 -17.87 -4.47
N PHE A 208 -8.81 -17.18 -4.81
CA PHE A 208 -8.78 -15.75 -5.18
C PHE A 208 -9.49 -14.84 -4.16
N ARG A 209 -9.80 -15.38 -3.00
CA ARG A 209 -10.39 -14.65 -1.90
C ARG A 209 -9.34 -13.81 -1.19
N ASN A 210 -8.18 -14.39 -0.93
CA ASN A 210 -7.04 -13.79 -0.26
C ASN A 210 -5.74 -14.13 -1.02
N ARG A 211 -4.72 -13.32 -0.85
CA ARG A 211 -3.40 -13.51 -1.46
C ARG A 211 -2.33 -13.58 -0.39
N ILE A 212 -1.60 -14.69 -0.38
CA ILE A 212 -0.41 -14.86 0.45
C ILE A 212 0.71 -15.26 -0.50
N ILE A 213 1.65 -14.37 -0.72
CA ILE A 213 2.68 -14.49 -1.75
C ILE A 213 4.04 -14.30 -1.13
N GLY A 214 5.01 -15.06 -1.63
CA GLY A 214 6.40 -14.89 -1.30
C GLY A 214 6.83 -15.58 -0.01
N ASN A 215 7.81 -15.04 0.64
CA ASN A 215 8.51 -15.65 1.76
C ASN A 215 7.76 -15.39 3.08
N VAL A 216 6.70 -16.13 3.34
CA VAL A 216 5.82 -15.96 4.52
C VAL A 216 5.79 -17.22 5.36
N THR A 217 5.99 -17.07 6.67
CA THR A 217 5.76 -18.11 7.68
C THR A 217 4.56 -17.74 8.54
N LEU A 218 3.62 -18.67 8.69
CA LEU A 218 2.41 -18.51 9.47
C LEU A 218 2.35 -19.61 10.55
N ALA A 219 2.01 -19.25 11.79
CA ALA A 219 1.77 -20.23 12.85
C ALA A 219 0.41 -20.92 12.68
N ASP A 220 -0.59 -20.22 12.12
CA ASP A 220 -1.91 -20.77 11.84
C ASP A 220 -1.86 -21.75 10.66
N SER A 221 -2.58 -22.85 10.80
CA SER A 221 -2.91 -23.73 9.67
C SER A 221 -3.89 -23.02 8.70
N LEU A 222 -3.98 -23.50 7.46
CA LEU A 222 -4.96 -23.01 6.49
C LEU A 222 -6.40 -23.09 7.01
N ALA A 223 -6.74 -24.15 7.76
CA ALA A 223 -8.07 -24.31 8.34
C ALA A 223 -8.36 -23.22 9.37
N GLN A 224 -7.37 -22.85 10.17
CA GLN A 224 -7.50 -21.73 11.13
C GLN A 224 -7.59 -20.40 10.43
N LEU A 225 -6.73 -20.12 9.43
CA LEU A 225 -6.80 -18.91 8.63
C LEU A 225 -8.17 -18.70 7.98
N ASN A 226 -8.76 -19.75 7.42
CA ASN A 226 -10.09 -19.67 6.81
C ASN A 226 -11.21 -19.29 7.79
N LEU A 227 -10.99 -19.46 9.10
CA LEU A 227 -11.96 -19.07 10.13
C LEU A 227 -11.80 -17.64 10.60
N VAL A 228 -10.58 -17.09 10.53
CA VAL A 228 -10.24 -15.79 11.13
C VAL A 228 -9.96 -14.71 10.10
N MET A 229 -9.69 -15.08 8.86
CA MET A 229 -9.33 -14.19 7.78
C MET A 229 -10.56 -13.74 6.98
N GLY A 230 -10.67 -12.45 6.73
CA GLY A 230 -11.70 -11.82 5.91
C GLY A 230 -11.55 -12.12 4.42
N ASN A 231 -11.88 -11.15 3.59
CA ASN A 231 -11.77 -11.23 2.13
C ASN A 231 -10.89 -10.11 1.60
N ARG A 232 -10.17 -10.41 0.51
CA ARG A 232 -9.31 -9.46 -0.17
C ARG A 232 -8.13 -9.00 0.69
N ASP A 233 -7.69 -9.90 1.57
CA ASP A 233 -6.51 -9.70 2.38
C ASP A 233 -5.27 -10.08 1.58
N SER A 234 -4.25 -9.23 1.63
CA SER A 234 -2.98 -9.43 0.94
C SER A 234 -1.83 -9.48 1.95
N ILE A 235 -1.11 -10.60 1.97
CA ILE A 235 0.15 -10.75 2.68
C ILE A 235 1.20 -11.06 1.61
N ARG A 236 2.08 -10.10 1.32
CA ARG A 236 2.97 -10.18 0.18
C ARG A 236 4.41 -9.86 0.57
N ALA A 237 5.26 -10.90 0.59
CA ALA A 237 6.70 -10.85 0.88
C ALA A 237 7.50 -11.20 -0.38
N ASP A 238 7.21 -10.53 -1.48
CA ASP A 238 7.80 -10.78 -2.80
C ASP A 238 9.02 -9.90 -3.10
N GLU A 239 9.37 -9.00 -2.19
CA GLU A 239 10.54 -8.13 -2.30
C GLU A 239 11.72 -8.56 -1.39
N GLY A 240 11.72 -9.79 -0.90
CA GLY A 240 12.90 -10.40 -0.26
C GLY A 240 12.70 -10.95 1.14
N PRO A 241 12.85 -10.19 2.23
CA PRO A 241 12.91 -10.76 3.57
C PRO A 241 11.67 -11.52 4.01
N LEU A 242 11.90 -12.52 4.86
CA LEU A 242 10.86 -13.35 5.44
C LEU A 242 9.89 -12.53 6.30
N PHE A 243 8.59 -12.72 6.07
CA PHE A 243 7.55 -12.32 7.02
C PHE A 243 7.24 -13.49 7.97
N VAL A 244 7.14 -13.20 9.25
CA VAL A 244 6.80 -14.16 10.29
C VAL A 244 5.58 -13.68 11.05
N PHE A 245 4.51 -14.45 11.00
CA PHE A 245 3.30 -14.20 11.78
C PHE A 245 3.05 -15.33 12.75
N GLY A 246 2.78 -14.99 14.00
CA GLY A 246 2.15 -15.88 14.96
C GLY A 246 0.69 -16.16 14.59
N THR A 247 -0.13 -16.50 15.58
CA THR A 247 -1.55 -16.76 15.37
C THR A 247 -2.36 -15.48 15.21
N PHE A 248 -3.46 -15.54 14.45
CA PHE A 248 -4.39 -14.45 14.31
C PHE A 248 -5.65 -14.67 15.14
N ARG A 249 -6.11 -13.65 15.83
CA ARG A 249 -7.44 -13.63 16.44
C ARG A 249 -8.51 -13.30 15.39
N GLN A 250 -8.22 -12.35 14.52
CA GLN A 250 -9.06 -11.94 13.40
C GLN A 250 -8.26 -11.08 12.41
N ILE A 251 -8.54 -11.22 11.13
CA ILE A 251 -8.16 -10.30 10.06
C ILE A 251 -9.44 -9.88 9.38
N ALA A 252 -9.77 -8.60 9.39
CA ALA A 252 -10.94 -8.07 8.69
C ALA A 252 -10.61 -7.81 7.21
N ASP A 253 -11.64 -7.64 6.38
CA ASP A 253 -11.51 -7.49 4.92
C ASP A 253 -10.52 -6.40 4.50
N ASN A 254 -9.83 -6.62 3.39
CA ASN A 254 -8.88 -5.71 2.75
C ASN A 254 -7.63 -5.38 3.58
N PHE A 255 -7.24 -6.24 4.47
CA PHE A 255 -5.96 -6.13 5.17
C PHE A 255 -4.79 -6.23 4.18
N THR A 256 -3.75 -5.44 4.42
CA THR A 256 -2.51 -5.53 3.65
C THR A 256 -1.30 -5.63 4.58
N ALA A 257 -0.46 -6.65 4.38
CA ALA A 257 0.88 -6.74 4.92
C ALA A 257 1.88 -6.80 3.77
N HIS A 258 2.71 -5.78 3.65
CA HIS A 258 3.74 -5.67 2.61
C HIS A 258 4.97 -4.94 3.16
N ALA A 259 6.09 -5.02 2.48
CA ALA A 259 7.29 -4.28 2.88
C ALA A 259 8.20 -4.05 1.69
N LEU A 260 8.85 -2.89 1.66
CA LEU A 260 9.84 -2.57 0.65
C LEU A 260 11.02 -3.54 0.70
N GLU A 261 11.70 -3.65 -0.43
CA GLU A 261 12.91 -4.45 -0.60
C GLU A 261 13.87 -4.33 0.59
N GLY A 262 14.33 -5.45 1.08
CA GLY A 262 15.26 -5.52 2.22
C GLY A 262 14.63 -5.31 3.59
N THR A 263 13.30 -5.15 3.69
CA THR A 263 12.57 -5.04 4.97
C THR A 263 11.56 -6.17 5.13
N GLY A 264 11.18 -6.47 6.38
CA GLY A 264 10.29 -7.56 6.71
C GLY A 264 9.27 -7.19 7.79
N ILE A 265 8.38 -8.14 8.08
CA ILE A 265 7.38 -8.01 9.12
C ILE A 265 7.49 -9.21 10.06
N VAL A 266 7.53 -8.93 11.37
CA VAL A 266 7.47 -9.95 12.42
C VAL A 266 6.32 -9.61 13.36
N ALA A 267 5.37 -10.52 13.53
CA ALA A 267 4.24 -10.34 14.44
C ALA A 267 4.07 -11.58 15.34
N GLY A 268 3.82 -11.36 16.62
CA GLY A 268 3.54 -12.41 17.61
C GLY A 268 2.13 -12.97 17.49
N ASP A 269 1.68 -13.62 18.55
CA ASP A 269 0.43 -14.39 18.58
C ASP A 269 -0.80 -13.54 18.91
N ASN A 270 -1.98 -14.06 18.48
CA ASN A 270 -3.30 -13.57 18.87
C ASN A 270 -3.54 -12.11 18.50
N ASN A 271 -3.02 -11.68 17.37
CA ASN A 271 -3.19 -10.32 16.86
C ASN A 271 -4.50 -10.18 16.07
N GLN A 272 -5.08 -8.96 16.11
CA GLN A 272 -6.28 -8.61 15.38
C GLN A 272 -6.01 -7.39 14.49
N PHE A 273 -6.44 -7.50 13.21
CA PHE A 273 -6.29 -6.45 12.21
C PHE A 273 -7.66 -6.02 11.69
N GLY A 274 -7.91 -4.72 11.73
CA GLY A 274 -9.15 -4.11 11.29
C GLY A 274 -9.28 -4.00 9.77
N PHE A 275 -10.45 -3.56 9.34
CA PHE A 275 -10.78 -3.35 7.93
C PHE A 275 -9.84 -2.33 7.28
N HIS A 276 -9.29 -2.65 6.11
CA HIS A 276 -8.31 -1.82 5.41
C HIS A 276 -7.08 -1.42 6.26
N SER A 277 -6.74 -2.16 7.29
CA SER A 277 -5.51 -1.89 8.03
C SER A 277 -4.27 -2.33 7.22
N ILE A 278 -3.18 -1.59 7.37
CA ILE A 278 -1.94 -1.81 6.63
C ILE A 278 -0.79 -1.95 7.62
N ILE A 279 0.00 -3.02 7.46
CA ILE A 279 1.26 -3.24 8.17
C ILE A 279 2.37 -3.24 7.13
N HIS A 280 3.36 -2.37 7.28
CA HIS A 280 4.36 -2.18 6.24
C HIS A 280 5.76 -1.94 6.82
N GLY A 281 6.78 -2.56 6.24
CA GLY A 281 8.18 -2.19 6.44
C GLY A 281 8.64 -1.20 5.36
N GLY A 282 9.65 -0.38 5.62
CA GLY A 282 10.04 0.61 4.64
C GLY A 282 11.35 1.32 4.91
N GLU A 283 11.63 2.34 4.11
CA GLU A 283 12.81 3.17 4.23
C GLU A 283 12.50 4.46 5.01
N ASP A 284 13.36 4.80 5.92
CA ASP A 284 13.40 6.13 6.53
C ASP A 284 14.12 7.08 5.55
N THR A 285 13.35 7.91 4.88
CA THR A 285 13.86 8.85 3.87
C THR A 285 14.80 9.91 4.45
N SER A 286 14.84 10.08 5.76
CA SER A 286 15.76 11.03 6.41
C SER A 286 17.17 10.45 6.60
N THR A 287 17.25 9.14 6.79
CA THR A 287 18.50 8.43 7.08
C THR A 287 18.92 7.44 5.99
N GLY A 288 18.00 7.06 5.09
CA GLY A 288 18.18 5.96 4.14
C GLY A 288 18.19 4.57 4.80
N SER A 289 17.79 4.48 6.09
CA SER A 289 17.76 3.21 6.81
C SER A 289 16.51 2.43 6.44
N ARG A 290 16.66 1.15 6.14
CA ARG A 290 15.56 0.22 5.88
C ARG A 290 15.13 -0.43 7.18
N LEU A 291 13.87 -0.24 7.56
CA LEU A 291 13.30 -0.66 8.84
C LEU A 291 12.10 -1.59 8.61
N GLY A 292 12.16 -2.77 9.20
CA GLY A 292 11.00 -3.66 9.25
C GLY A 292 9.97 -3.19 10.28
N THR A 293 8.79 -3.82 10.27
CA THR A 293 7.78 -3.65 11.31
C THR A 293 7.78 -4.85 12.24
N THR A 294 7.87 -4.60 13.54
CA THR A 294 7.81 -5.62 14.58
C THR A 294 6.60 -5.42 15.47
N MET A 295 5.81 -6.47 15.65
CA MET A 295 4.61 -6.45 16.48
C MET A 295 4.68 -7.59 17.49
N GLY A 296 4.38 -7.30 18.74
CA GLY A 296 4.24 -8.31 19.79
C GLY A 296 2.95 -9.12 19.66
N SER A 297 2.50 -9.65 20.77
CA SER A 297 1.29 -10.48 20.86
C SER A 297 0.11 -9.73 21.46
N ASN A 298 -1.13 -10.20 21.18
CA ASN A 298 -2.38 -9.63 21.70
C ASN A 298 -2.63 -8.18 21.29
N ILE A 299 -2.17 -7.79 20.12
CA ILE A 299 -2.35 -6.44 19.58
C ILE A 299 -3.70 -6.36 18.86
N THR A 300 -4.33 -5.20 18.95
CA THR A 300 -5.49 -4.81 18.14
C THR A 300 -5.11 -3.59 17.30
N VAL A 301 -5.25 -3.71 15.99
CA VAL A 301 -5.13 -2.58 15.05
C VAL A 301 -6.51 -2.25 14.53
N GLY A 302 -6.95 -1.01 14.69
CA GLY A 302 -8.25 -0.53 14.23
C GLY A 302 -8.34 -0.36 12.72
N ASP A 303 -9.56 -0.10 12.23
CA ASP A 303 -9.85 0.05 10.80
C ASP A 303 -9.07 1.21 10.17
N PHE A 304 -8.64 1.04 8.92
CA PHE A 304 -7.88 2.02 8.13
C PHE A 304 -6.56 2.48 8.77
N SER A 305 -6.12 1.85 9.85
CA SER A 305 -4.87 2.23 10.51
C SER A 305 -3.67 1.70 9.74
N VAL A 306 -2.59 2.47 9.77
CA VAL A 306 -1.32 2.15 9.12
C VAL A 306 -0.24 2.06 10.18
N VAL A 307 0.44 0.92 10.24
CA VAL A 307 1.66 0.72 11.05
C VAL A 307 2.82 0.54 10.08
N PHE A 308 3.71 1.51 10.06
CA PHE A 308 4.80 1.60 9.10
C PHE A 308 6.14 1.61 9.83
N ARG A 309 7.05 0.69 9.48
CA ARG A 309 8.42 0.61 10.01
C ARG A 309 8.55 0.87 11.53
N SER A 310 7.62 0.32 12.30
CA SER A 310 7.46 0.63 13.73
C SER A 310 7.55 -0.61 14.61
N THR A 311 7.75 -0.40 15.90
CA THR A 311 7.74 -1.46 16.90
C THR A 311 6.51 -1.30 17.81
N ILE A 312 5.62 -2.28 17.81
CA ILE A 312 4.41 -2.30 18.62
C ILE A 312 4.55 -3.43 19.64
N GLN A 313 4.60 -3.11 20.93
CA GLN A 313 4.76 -4.11 21.99
C GLN A 313 3.44 -4.82 22.36
N ASP A 314 3.53 -5.85 23.21
CA ASP A 314 2.40 -6.70 23.58
C ASP A 314 1.20 -5.93 24.15
N GLY A 315 0.00 -6.41 23.79
CA GLY A 315 -1.26 -5.90 24.37
C GLY A 315 -1.65 -4.49 23.95
N VAL A 316 -0.99 -3.91 22.97
CA VAL A 316 -1.33 -2.57 22.46
C VAL A 316 -2.66 -2.59 21.72
N THR A 317 -3.46 -1.55 21.91
CA THR A 317 -4.65 -1.27 21.11
C THR A 317 -4.45 0.04 20.35
N LEU A 318 -4.48 -0.03 19.03
CA LEU A 318 -4.52 1.14 18.14
C LEU A 318 -5.97 1.34 17.69
N GLY A 319 -6.47 2.57 17.83
CA GLY A 319 -7.77 2.96 17.30
C GLY A 319 -7.82 2.97 15.78
N SER A 320 -8.94 3.35 15.21
CA SER A 320 -9.13 3.45 13.75
C SER A 320 -8.48 4.70 13.16
N HIS A 321 -8.05 4.62 11.89
CA HIS A 321 -7.38 5.70 11.15
C HIS A 321 -6.10 6.21 11.82
N CYS A 322 -5.41 5.39 12.62
CA CYS A 322 -4.13 5.77 13.21
C CYS A 322 -3.01 5.66 12.15
N PHE A 323 -2.06 6.58 12.22
CA PHE A 323 -0.81 6.49 11.48
C PHE A 323 0.36 6.40 12.47
N ILE A 324 1.06 5.27 12.46
CA ILE A 324 2.19 4.99 13.35
C ILE A 324 3.40 4.73 12.45
N ASP A 325 4.36 5.63 12.45
CA ASP A 325 5.53 5.59 11.59
C ASP A 325 6.82 5.75 12.39
N ASN A 326 7.79 4.86 12.18
CA ASN A 326 9.09 4.86 12.85
C ASN A 326 8.99 5.11 14.37
N THR A 327 8.05 4.40 15.02
CA THR A 327 7.64 4.69 16.39
C THR A 327 7.62 3.43 17.24
N LEU A 328 8.05 3.54 18.49
CA LEU A 328 7.90 2.54 19.53
C LEU A 328 6.63 2.78 20.35
N ILE A 329 5.63 1.93 20.22
CA ILE A 329 4.46 1.93 21.09
C ILE A 329 4.66 0.87 22.18
N THR A 330 4.72 1.33 23.43
CA THR A 330 5.01 0.47 24.60
C THR A 330 3.82 -0.42 24.98
N ALA A 331 4.13 -1.55 25.65
CA ALA A 331 3.16 -2.58 26.00
C ALA A 331 1.94 -2.04 26.74
N GLY A 332 0.76 -2.58 26.38
CA GLY A 332 -0.53 -2.22 26.99
C GLY A 332 -1.03 -0.80 26.69
N SER A 333 -0.36 -0.05 25.83
CA SER A 333 -0.82 1.29 25.43
C SER A 333 -2.14 1.23 24.66
N VAL A 334 -2.98 2.25 24.87
CA VAL A 334 -4.21 2.46 24.10
C VAL A 334 -4.06 3.79 23.34
N ILE A 335 -3.97 3.69 22.04
CA ILE A 335 -3.83 4.84 21.13
C ILE A 335 -5.22 5.20 20.61
N PRO A 336 -5.68 6.44 20.77
CA PRO A 336 -7.01 6.84 20.34
C PRO A 336 -7.15 6.85 18.82
N ASP A 337 -8.39 6.81 18.33
CA ASP A 337 -8.69 6.95 16.91
C ASP A 337 -8.02 8.15 16.28
N ARG A 338 -7.57 8.00 15.04
CA ARG A 338 -6.97 9.05 14.21
C ARG A 338 -5.61 9.58 14.67
N ALA A 339 -5.03 9.03 15.71
CA ALA A 339 -3.74 9.51 16.21
C ALA A 339 -2.62 9.34 15.17
N ILE A 340 -1.77 10.35 15.05
CA ILE A 340 -0.59 10.36 14.19
C ILE A 340 0.65 10.40 15.08
N TYR A 341 1.48 9.36 15.00
CA TYR A 341 2.80 9.29 15.62
C TYR A 341 3.84 9.10 14.54
N ILE A 342 4.86 9.94 14.52
CA ILE A 342 6.02 9.85 13.62
C ILE A 342 7.28 10.11 14.45
N ASP A 343 8.29 9.25 14.31
CA ASP A 343 9.58 9.37 15.03
C ASP A 343 9.39 9.52 16.55
N ASP A 344 8.54 8.68 17.15
CA ASP A 344 8.15 8.69 18.57
C ASP A 344 7.40 9.95 19.03
N VAL A 345 6.99 10.84 18.12
CA VAL A 345 6.31 12.10 18.43
C VAL A 345 4.84 12.05 18.04
N PHE A 346 3.95 12.38 18.97
CA PHE A 346 2.54 12.60 18.66
C PHE A 346 2.36 13.93 17.93
N LEU A 347 1.88 13.90 16.70
CA LEU A 347 1.72 15.06 15.83
C LEU A 347 0.29 15.58 15.74
N GLY A 348 -0.69 14.87 16.29
CA GLY A 348 -2.09 15.23 16.20
C GLY A 348 -2.98 14.12 15.65
N PHE A 349 -4.04 14.51 14.96
CA PHE A 349 -5.05 13.58 14.49
C PHE A 349 -5.31 13.73 12.98
N VAL A 350 -5.65 12.63 12.32
CA VAL A 350 -6.18 12.63 10.94
C VAL A 350 -7.41 13.54 10.89
N GLN A 351 -7.47 14.41 9.89
CA GLN A 351 -8.42 15.52 9.81
C GLN A 351 -9.77 15.19 9.15
N TRP A 352 -9.97 13.93 8.69
CA TRP A 352 -11.18 13.51 7.97
C TRP A 352 -11.65 12.10 8.35
#